data_360d427c9d7683b401eec761401b62b8
#
_entry.id   360d427c9d7683b401eec761401b62b8
#
_cell.length_a   1.000
_cell.length_b   1.000
_cell.length_c   1.000
_cell.angle_alpha   90.00
_cell.angle_beta   90.00
_cell.angle_gamma   90.00
#
_symmetry.space_group_name_H-M   'P 1'
#
loop_
_entity.id
_entity.type
_entity.pdbx_description
1 polymer ?
#
loop_
_entity_poly.entity_id
_entity_poly.type
_entity_poly.pdbx_seq_one_letter_code
_entity_poly.pdbx_strand_id
1 'polypeptide(L)'
;MAMTAALLTGCLSTGLAPQSAVPVAPVKPSTPTSLQLLEPLKGGLIGGSLGAALMPGEKQRGLIAEYQALETSFGQAPVVWVDEKTGNTGEVVAGAPYRVGQQDCRPFIHKLTLKAVITNAAGSACRQANGSWLLLQ
;
A
#
# COMPACT_ATOMS: atom_id res chain seq x y z
N MET A 1 69.45 2.79 47.35
CA MET A 1 70.20 3.61 46.37
C MET A 1 69.42 3.63 45.07
N ALA A 2 69.38 4.81 44.49
CA ALA A 2 68.90 5.16 43.18
C ALA A 2 67.35 5.43 43.02
N MET A 3 67.11 6.72 43.06
CA MET A 3 65.91 7.44 42.58
C MET A 3 65.85 7.37 41.09
N THR A 4 64.67 7.18 40.52
CA THR A 4 64.41 7.53 39.13
C THR A 4 63.09 8.30 39.03
N ALA A 5 63.20 9.48 38.45
CA ALA A 5 62.16 10.47 38.33
C ALA A 5 61.11 10.09 37.26
N ALA A 6 59.83 10.35 37.60
CA ALA A 6 58.73 10.25 36.66
C ALA A 6 58.55 11.60 35.93
N LEU A 7 58.63 11.59 34.62
CA LEU A 7 58.26 12.71 33.76
C LEU A 7 56.79 12.60 33.36
N LEU A 8 55.99 13.57 33.84
CA LEU A 8 54.62 13.77 33.40
C LEU A 8 54.62 14.52 32.07
N THR A 9 54.18 13.88 31.01
CA THR A 9 53.81 14.53 29.76
C THR A 9 52.32 14.78 29.73
N GLY A 10 51.94 16.03 29.90
CA GLY A 10 50.55 16.46 29.78
C GLY A 10 50.11 16.49 28.32
N CYS A 11 49.08 15.78 27.99
CA CYS A 11 48.35 15.92 26.72
C CYS A 11 47.41 17.14 26.82
N LEU A 12 47.68 18.17 26.00
CA LEU A 12 46.72 19.22 25.74
C LEU A 12 45.52 18.67 24.99
N SER A 13 44.42 18.56 25.65
CA SER A 13 43.12 18.32 24.98
C SER A 13 42.64 19.65 24.41
N THR A 14 42.78 19.78 23.09
CA THR A 14 42.09 20.84 22.33
C THR A 14 40.61 20.56 22.41
N GLY A 15 39.88 21.41 23.12
CA GLY A 15 38.44 21.33 23.25
C GLY A 15 37.76 21.48 21.88
N LEU A 16 37.21 20.42 21.37
CA LEU A 16 36.16 20.52 20.36
C LEU A 16 34.92 21.05 21.08
N ALA A 17 34.43 22.19 20.61
CA ALA A 17 33.15 22.71 21.04
C ALA A 17 32.04 21.66 20.80
N PRO A 18 31.11 21.48 21.72
CA PRO A 18 29.97 20.59 21.49
C PRO A 18 29.15 21.16 20.34
N GLN A 19 29.15 20.47 19.22
CA GLN A 19 28.17 20.71 18.18
C GLN A 19 26.81 20.44 18.80
N SER A 20 26.01 21.50 18.92
CA SER A 20 24.60 21.35 19.29
C SER A 20 23.94 20.43 18.30
N ALA A 21 23.76 19.18 18.71
CA ALA A 21 22.94 18.24 17.99
C ALA A 21 21.51 18.82 17.97
N VAL A 22 21.10 19.34 16.83
CA VAL A 22 19.73 19.69 16.59
C VAL A 22 18.95 18.38 16.80
N PRO A 23 17.99 18.30 17.71
CA PRO A 23 17.19 17.09 17.87
C PRO A 23 16.40 16.90 16.56
N VAL A 24 16.87 15.97 15.74
CA VAL A 24 16.07 15.46 14.64
C VAL A 24 14.91 14.74 15.31
N ALA A 25 13.76 15.39 15.33
CA ALA A 25 12.53 14.76 15.74
C ALA A 25 12.38 13.47 14.90
N PRO A 26 12.06 12.33 15.51
CA PRO A 26 11.85 11.12 14.75
C PRO A 26 10.71 11.39 13.76
N VAL A 27 11.05 11.45 12.48
CA VAL A 27 10.05 11.46 11.41
C VAL A 27 9.37 10.11 11.50
N LYS A 28 8.21 10.10 12.18
CA LYS A 28 7.34 8.96 12.22
C LYS A 28 7.01 8.65 10.75
N PRO A 29 7.34 7.46 10.23
CA PRO A 29 6.94 7.11 8.89
C PRO A 29 5.42 7.23 8.86
N SER A 30 4.91 8.23 8.16
CA SER A 30 3.49 8.38 7.94
C SER A 30 3.07 7.20 7.06
N THR A 31 2.50 6.18 7.69
CA THR A 31 1.82 5.12 6.96
C THR A 31 0.78 5.82 6.08
N PRO A 32 0.85 5.68 4.75
CA PRO A 32 -0.12 6.33 3.89
C PRO A 32 -1.51 5.90 4.36
N THR A 33 -2.39 6.86 4.53
CA THR A 33 -3.77 6.60 4.92
C THR A 33 -4.40 5.71 3.85
N SER A 34 -5.19 4.72 4.24
CA SER A 34 -5.84 3.77 3.33
C SER A 34 -6.51 4.45 2.12
N LEU A 35 -7.08 5.64 2.33
CA LEU A 35 -7.67 6.45 1.27
C LEU A 35 -6.65 6.92 0.22
N GLN A 36 -5.44 7.30 0.65
CA GLN A 36 -4.37 7.76 -0.25
C GLN A 36 -3.85 6.63 -1.14
N LEU A 37 -3.88 5.40 -0.66
CA LEU A 37 -3.50 4.21 -1.44
C LEU A 37 -4.59 3.80 -2.43
N LEU A 38 -5.84 4.08 -2.13
CA LEU A 38 -6.98 3.72 -2.97
C LEU A 38 -7.26 4.75 -4.08
N GLU A 39 -6.88 6.01 -3.88
CA GLU A 39 -7.13 7.10 -4.83
C GLU A 39 -6.60 6.84 -6.25
N PRO A 40 -5.37 6.33 -6.45
CA PRO A 40 -4.85 6.04 -7.80
C PRO A 40 -5.61 4.96 -8.56
N LEU A 41 -6.36 4.08 -7.88
CA LEU A 41 -7.28 3.17 -8.55
C LEU A 41 -8.46 3.88 -9.22
N LYS A 42 -8.64 5.19 -8.97
CA LYS A 42 -9.71 6.02 -9.58
C LYS A 42 -11.11 5.40 -9.42
N GLY A 43 -11.37 4.86 -8.24
CA GLY A 43 -12.58 4.12 -7.95
C GLY A 43 -12.56 2.65 -8.38
N GLY A 44 -11.51 2.18 -9.04
CA GLY A 44 -11.36 0.79 -9.47
C GLY A 44 -12.39 0.35 -10.52
N LEU A 45 -12.49 -0.93 -10.76
CA LEU A 45 -13.52 -1.51 -11.62
C LEU A 45 -14.91 -1.32 -11.02
N ILE A 46 -15.00 -1.40 -9.69
CA ILE A 46 -16.26 -1.22 -8.94
C ILE A 46 -16.80 0.20 -9.03
N GLY A 47 -15.95 1.20 -9.24
CA GLY A 47 -16.35 2.60 -9.42
C GLY A 47 -16.95 2.90 -10.79
N GLY A 48 -16.74 2.03 -11.77
CA GLY A 48 -17.27 2.13 -13.11
C GLY A 48 -18.68 1.57 -13.26
N SER A 49 -18.99 1.11 -14.47
CA SER A 49 -20.30 0.52 -14.81
C SER A 49 -20.65 -0.70 -13.96
N LEU A 50 -19.65 -1.50 -13.55
CA LEU A 50 -19.85 -2.67 -12.70
C LEU A 50 -20.62 -2.32 -11.42
N GLY A 51 -20.21 -1.26 -10.72
CA GLY A 51 -20.79 -0.86 -9.45
C GLY A 51 -21.86 0.23 -9.58
N ALA A 52 -22.43 0.49 -10.76
CA ALA A 52 -23.35 1.61 -10.97
C ALA A 52 -24.59 1.55 -10.04
N ALA A 53 -25.07 0.36 -9.72
CA ALA A 53 -26.22 0.13 -8.85
C ALA A 53 -25.86 0.01 -7.36
N LEU A 54 -24.58 0.09 -6.98
CA LEU A 54 -24.11 -0.07 -5.62
C LEU A 54 -24.21 1.25 -4.83
N MET A 55 -24.46 1.11 -3.54
CA MET A 55 -24.35 2.21 -2.58
C MET A 55 -22.87 2.60 -2.34
N PRO A 56 -22.59 3.83 -1.88
CA PRO A 56 -21.23 4.31 -1.65
C PRO A 56 -20.39 3.39 -0.74
N GLY A 57 -21.02 2.86 0.33
CA GLY A 57 -20.32 1.95 1.26
C GLY A 57 -19.95 0.60 0.62
N GLU A 58 -20.77 0.09 -0.28
CA GLU A 58 -20.49 -1.13 -1.02
C GLU A 58 -19.35 -0.92 -2.02
N LYS A 59 -19.38 0.22 -2.74
CA LYS A 59 -18.27 0.60 -3.64
C LYS A 59 -16.94 0.72 -2.90
N GLN A 60 -16.96 1.28 -1.70
CA GLN A 60 -15.75 1.38 -0.87
C GLN A 60 -15.22 0.01 -0.45
N ARG A 61 -16.10 -0.92 -0.04
CA ARG A 61 -15.70 -2.30 0.28
C ARG A 61 -15.11 -3.01 -0.95
N GLY A 62 -15.76 -2.86 -2.08
CA GLY A 62 -15.28 -3.42 -3.34
C GLY A 62 -13.92 -2.87 -3.75
N LEU A 63 -13.71 -1.56 -3.61
CA LEU A 63 -12.43 -0.93 -3.91
C LEU A 63 -11.30 -1.41 -2.97
N ILE A 64 -11.61 -1.58 -1.69
CA ILE A 64 -10.66 -2.16 -0.72
C ILE A 64 -10.31 -3.59 -1.11
N ALA A 65 -11.30 -4.39 -1.54
CA ALA A 65 -11.08 -5.75 -1.99
C ALA A 65 -10.21 -5.81 -3.26
N GLU A 66 -10.40 -4.88 -4.21
CA GLU A 66 -9.53 -4.77 -5.38
C GLU A 66 -8.08 -4.47 -4.98
N TYR A 67 -7.87 -3.50 -4.08
CA TYR A 67 -6.54 -3.19 -3.58
C TYR A 67 -5.90 -4.39 -2.87
N GLN A 68 -6.63 -5.06 -2.00
CA GLN A 68 -6.15 -6.24 -1.27
C GLN A 68 -5.79 -7.39 -2.21
N ALA A 69 -6.60 -7.64 -3.23
CA ALA A 69 -6.32 -8.67 -4.22
C ALA A 69 -5.03 -8.38 -5.00
N LEU A 70 -4.80 -7.12 -5.37
CA LEU A 70 -3.58 -6.69 -6.04
C LEU A 70 -2.34 -6.83 -5.14
N GLU A 71 -2.47 -6.56 -3.83
CA GLU A 71 -1.34 -6.64 -2.88
C GLU A 71 -0.98 -8.07 -2.47
N THR A 72 -1.98 -8.89 -2.15
CA THR A 72 -1.76 -10.08 -1.35
C THR A 72 -1.91 -11.40 -2.08
N SER A 73 -2.49 -11.43 -3.27
CA SER A 73 -2.85 -12.71 -3.87
C SER A 73 -1.64 -13.49 -4.39
N PHE A 74 -1.07 -14.28 -3.51
CA PHE A 74 -0.30 -15.44 -3.92
C PHE A 74 -1.29 -16.55 -4.32
N GLY A 75 -1.14 -17.06 -5.55
CA GLY A 75 -1.93 -18.20 -5.99
C GLY A 75 -3.37 -17.89 -6.41
N GLN A 76 -3.69 -16.66 -6.78
CA GLN A 76 -5.01 -16.28 -7.28
C GLN A 76 -6.16 -16.52 -6.28
N ALA A 77 -5.86 -16.45 -4.98
CA ALA A 77 -6.89 -16.54 -3.95
C ALA A 77 -7.88 -15.38 -4.06
N PRO A 78 -9.19 -15.64 -4.06
CA PRO A 78 -10.19 -14.59 -4.14
C PRO A 78 -10.25 -13.76 -2.86
N VAL A 79 -10.43 -12.45 -3.00
CA VAL A 79 -10.80 -11.55 -1.92
C VAL A 79 -12.31 -11.30 -2.02
N VAL A 80 -13.04 -11.71 -1.00
CA VAL A 80 -14.51 -11.63 -0.97
C VAL A 80 -14.94 -10.52 -0.03
N TRP A 81 -15.94 -9.74 -0.43
CA TRP A 81 -16.63 -8.80 0.42
C TRP A 81 -18.15 -9.05 0.39
N VAL A 82 -18.80 -8.71 1.47
CA VAL A 82 -20.25 -8.87 1.64
C VAL A 82 -20.82 -7.60 2.25
N ASP A 83 -21.98 -7.18 1.80
CA ASP A 83 -22.79 -6.22 2.51
C ASP A 83 -23.96 -6.95 3.19
N GLU A 84 -23.94 -6.98 4.52
CA GLU A 84 -24.93 -7.71 5.32
C GLU A 84 -26.32 -7.10 5.23
N LYS A 85 -26.43 -5.81 4.90
CA LYS A 85 -27.71 -5.11 4.81
C LYS A 85 -28.46 -5.40 3.52
N THR A 86 -27.72 -5.46 2.43
CA THR A 86 -28.28 -5.67 1.08
C THR A 86 -28.19 -7.12 0.62
N GLY A 87 -27.27 -7.91 1.21
CA GLY A 87 -26.91 -9.23 0.75
C GLY A 87 -26.07 -9.23 -0.54
N ASN A 88 -25.66 -8.07 -1.03
CA ASN A 88 -24.78 -7.98 -2.18
C ASN A 88 -23.39 -8.45 -1.83
N THR A 89 -22.75 -9.13 -2.76
CA THR A 89 -21.39 -9.69 -2.57
C THR A 89 -20.52 -9.38 -3.77
N GLY A 90 -19.23 -9.32 -3.52
CA GLY A 90 -18.23 -9.25 -4.59
C GLY A 90 -17.04 -10.14 -4.32
N GLU A 91 -16.41 -10.56 -5.39
CA GLU A 91 -15.23 -11.40 -5.37
C GLU A 91 -14.20 -10.83 -6.33
N VAL A 92 -13.00 -10.57 -5.84
CA VAL A 92 -11.90 -10.05 -6.64
C VAL A 92 -10.78 -11.07 -6.71
N VAL A 93 -10.35 -11.38 -7.92
CA VAL A 93 -9.22 -12.28 -8.18
C VAL A 93 -8.18 -11.53 -9.00
N ALA A 94 -6.96 -11.42 -8.47
CA ALA A 94 -5.83 -10.90 -9.22
C ALA A 94 -5.02 -12.04 -9.84
N GLY A 95 -4.63 -11.85 -11.10
CA GLY A 95 -3.80 -12.81 -11.82
C GLY A 95 -2.31 -12.71 -11.47
N ALA A 96 -1.51 -13.46 -12.19
CA ALA A 96 -0.06 -13.40 -12.04
C ALA A 96 0.49 -12.02 -12.39
N PRO A 97 1.46 -11.51 -11.64
CA PRO A 97 2.11 -10.24 -11.98
C PRO A 97 2.90 -10.36 -13.28
N TYR A 98 2.91 -9.28 -14.05
CA TYR A 98 3.74 -9.13 -15.24
C TYR A 98 4.46 -7.77 -15.19
N ARG A 99 5.52 -7.62 -15.94
CA ARG A 99 6.33 -6.42 -15.88
C ARG A 99 6.19 -5.58 -17.16
N VAL A 100 5.97 -4.27 -16.96
CA VAL A 100 5.97 -3.28 -18.04
C VAL A 100 7.09 -2.27 -17.72
N GLY A 101 8.20 -2.35 -18.43
CA GLY A 101 9.39 -1.60 -18.07
C GLY A 101 9.88 -1.98 -16.68
N GLN A 102 9.85 -1.04 -15.74
CA GLN A 102 10.23 -1.27 -14.34
C GLN A 102 9.02 -1.39 -13.38
N GLN A 103 7.80 -1.34 -13.90
CA GLN A 103 6.58 -1.43 -13.11
C GLN A 103 6.05 -2.85 -13.07
N ASP A 104 5.67 -3.30 -11.89
CA ASP A 104 4.94 -4.54 -11.71
C ASP A 104 3.44 -4.25 -11.90
N CYS A 105 2.83 -4.95 -12.83
CA CYS A 105 1.41 -4.82 -13.16
C CYS A 105 0.71 -6.15 -12.90
N ARG A 106 -0.60 -6.10 -12.62
CA ARG A 106 -1.41 -7.29 -12.41
C ARG A 106 -2.77 -7.15 -13.09
N PRO A 107 -3.22 -8.15 -13.83
CA PRO A 107 -4.60 -8.25 -14.26
C PRO A 107 -5.46 -8.65 -13.06
N PHE A 108 -6.70 -8.19 -13.04
CA PHE A 108 -7.65 -8.62 -12.02
C PHE A 108 -9.09 -8.61 -12.57
N ILE A 109 -9.93 -9.41 -11.95
CA ILE A 109 -11.35 -9.52 -12.26
C ILE A 109 -12.13 -9.26 -10.99
N HIS A 110 -13.15 -8.43 -11.07
CA HIS A 110 -14.12 -8.22 -10.00
C HIS A 110 -15.47 -8.77 -10.45
N LYS A 111 -15.92 -9.81 -9.78
CA LYS A 111 -17.24 -10.42 -9.93
C LYS A 111 -18.17 -9.83 -8.87
N LEU A 112 -19.35 -9.43 -9.28
CA LEU A 112 -20.35 -8.83 -8.41
C LEU A 112 -21.65 -9.65 -8.50
N THR A 113 -22.24 -9.93 -7.35
CA THR A 113 -23.55 -10.59 -7.26
C THR A 113 -24.54 -9.64 -6.58
N LEU A 114 -25.52 -9.18 -7.35
CA LEU A 114 -26.58 -8.27 -6.91
C LEU A 114 -27.92 -8.97 -7.09
N LYS A 115 -28.66 -9.22 -6.01
CA LYS A 115 -29.98 -9.87 -6.09
C LYS A 115 -29.98 -11.11 -6.99
N ALA A 116 -29.00 -11.97 -6.82
CA ALA A 116 -28.76 -13.18 -7.63
C ALA A 116 -28.32 -12.96 -9.09
N VAL A 117 -28.16 -11.72 -9.54
CA VAL A 117 -27.58 -11.40 -10.85
C VAL A 117 -26.07 -11.27 -10.72
N ILE A 118 -25.34 -12.03 -11.52
CA ILE A 118 -23.88 -12.02 -11.54
C ILE A 118 -23.38 -11.18 -12.71
N THR A 119 -22.52 -10.21 -12.43
CA THR A 119 -21.80 -9.42 -13.42
C THR A 119 -20.31 -9.41 -13.09
N ASN A 120 -19.46 -9.17 -14.07
CA ASN A 120 -18.02 -9.05 -13.86
C ASN A 120 -17.42 -7.94 -14.71
N ALA A 121 -16.28 -7.44 -14.27
CA ALA A 121 -15.40 -6.58 -15.04
C ALA A 121 -13.96 -7.04 -14.86
N ALA A 122 -13.15 -6.83 -15.88
CA ALA A 122 -11.73 -7.15 -15.87
C ALA A 122 -10.91 -5.89 -16.18
N GLY A 123 -9.75 -5.81 -15.58
CA GLY A 123 -8.80 -4.72 -15.79
C GLY A 123 -7.39 -5.10 -15.38
N SER A 124 -6.51 -4.14 -15.44
CA SER A 124 -5.13 -4.27 -14.97
C SER A 124 -4.73 -3.03 -14.20
N ALA A 125 -3.88 -3.19 -13.21
CA ALA A 125 -3.29 -2.08 -12.48
C ALA A 125 -1.78 -2.26 -12.36
N CYS A 126 -1.04 -1.15 -12.33
CA CYS A 126 0.41 -1.15 -12.16
C CYS A 126 0.79 -0.46 -10.85
N ARG A 127 1.78 -1.05 -10.15
CA ARG A 127 2.24 -0.57 -8.87
C ARG A 127 3.07 0.70 -9.03
N GLN A 128 2.77 1.70 -8.21
CA GLN A 128 3.48 2.95 -8.14
C GLN A 128 4.58 2.90 -7.07
N ALA A 129 5.55 3.82 -7.15
CA ALA A 129 6.66 3.90 -6.20
C ALA A 129 6.20 4.16 -4.74
N ASN A 130 5.06 4.79 -4.55
CA ASN A 130 4.45 5.04 -3.23
C ASN A 130 3.67 3.85 -2.67
N GLY A 131 3.65 2.71 -3.38
CA GLY A 131 2.93 1.50 -2.98
C GLY A 131 1.46 1.46 -3.40
N SER A 132 0.93 2.49 -4.04
CA SER A 132 -0.43 2.48 -4.59
C SER A 132 -0.49 1.73 -5.92
N TRP A 133 -1.72 1.43 -6.39
CA TRP A 133 -1.97 0.81 -7.68
C TRP A 133 -2.70 1.77 -8.61
N LEU A 134 -2.19 1.97 -9.80
CA LEU A 134 -2.82 2.79 -10.84
C LEU A 134 -3.57 1.87 -11.80
N LEU A 135 -4.89 2.09 -11.90
CA LEU A 135 -5.73 1.36 -12.86
C LEU A 135 -5.36 1.80 -14.29
N LEU A 136 -5.08 0.85 -15.16
CA LEU A 136 -4.89 1.08 -16.59
C LEU A 136 -6.26 1.18 -17.27
N GLN A 137 -6.46 2.27 -17.98
CA GLN A 137 -7.67 2.52 -18.80
C GLN A 137 -7.39 2.22 -20.27
#